data_8027e3daa0db3e1b21df1339754d93a5
#
_entry.id   8027e3daa0db3e1b21df1339754d93a5
#
_cell.length_a   1.000
_cell.length_b   1.000
_cell.length_c   1.000
_cell.angle_alpha   90.00
_cell.angle_beta   90.00
_cell.angle_gamma   90.00
#
_symmetry.space_group_name_H-M   'P 1'
#
loop_
_entity.id
_entity.type
_entity.pdbx_description
1 polymer ?
#
loop_
_entity_poly.entity_id
_entity_poly.type
_entity_poly.pdbx_seq_one_letter_code
_entity_poly.pdbx_strand_id
1 'polypeptide(L)'
;MGCSGQKAQTLSLQVLNGSIPPQIVGAFHKHLRESSSSGSLSLAIEPQLQPLFEKLQTWKRQGQAEAPASGAFGWIPFLGKRSHPAADLVTLGDYWLDKAIQQGLIQPLDPKQLPGWEALPRAWKTLVTKRDSVASAAKVWGAPYRWGSTVIAYRQDIFKEKGLKPPTDWADLWRSDLKGHISLLNQPREVIGLTLKKLGQSYNTPHPEAVPQLKAALTALNQQAKLYSSNAYLQPLLLGETWVAVGWSTDILPLVQRSPTIAAVVPKAGTALWADLWVRPAVAAPALSTLAADWISFCWRPEIASQLSLLSRAASPAVLETSIADLPPALRQNTVLLPDAAIREKSEFLQSLDRATADQYQALWLHLRQGATG
;
A
#
# COMPACT_ATOMS: atom_id res chain seq x y z
N MET A 1 -49.93 8.85 -11.36
CA MET A 1 -48.56 9.29 -10.98
C MET A 1 -47.81 8.06 -10.50
N GLY A 2 -47.00 7.50 -11.39
CA GLY A 2 -46.21 6.29 -11.09
C GLY A 2 -44.91 6.71 -10.44
N CYS A 3 -44.74 6.43 -9.16
CA CYS A 3 -43.43 6.46 -8.51
C CYS A 3 -42.58 5.35 -9.13
N SER A 4 -41.71 5.69 -10.10
CA SER A 4 -40.63 4.80 -10.53
C SER A 4 -39.66 4.65 -9.35
N GLY A 5 -39.85 3.61 -8.55
CA GLY A 5 -38.90 3.25 -7.49
C GLY A 5 -37.53 3.02 -8.11
N GLN A 6 -36.65 3.99 -7.96
CA GLN A 6 -35.23 3.85 -8.28
C GLN A 6 -34.70 2.67 -7.46
N LYS A 7 -34.33 1.55 -8.11
CA LYS A 7 -33.70 0.42 -7.44
C LYS A 7 -32.49 0.95 -6.67
N ALA A 8 -32.44 0.71 -5.35
CA ALA A 8 -31.31 1.08 -4.54
C ALA A 8 -30.05 0.47 -5.15
N GLN A 9 -29.10 1.32 -5.55
CA GLN A 9 -27.84 0.92 -6.13
C GLN A 9 -26.93 0.40 -5.02
N THR A 10 -26.32 -0.78 -5.20
CA THR A 10 -25.35 -1.34 -4.26
C THR A 10 -23.95 -1.19 -4.87
N LEU A 11 -23.06 -0.52 -4.12
CA LEU A 11 -21.63 -0.45 -4.45
C LEU A 11 -20.91 -1.65 -3.85
N SER A 12 -20.32 -2.47 -4.71
CA SER A 12 -19.56 -3.65 -4.31
C SER A 12 -18.07 -3.34 -4.24
N LEU A 13 -17.47 -3.53 -3.06
CA LEU A 13 -16.07 -3.25 -2.77
C LEU A 13 -15.34 -4.54 -2.39
N GLN A 14 -14.17 -4.77 -2.99
CA GLN A 14 -13.19 -5.76 -2.53
C GLN A 14 -12.07 -5.03 -1.79
N VAL A 15 -11.90 -5.32 -0.51
CA VAL A 15 -11.01 -4.55 0.37
C VAL A 15 -9.98 -5.42 1.08
N LEU A 16 -8.82 -4.84 1.34
CA LEU A 16 -7.83 -5.45 2.22
C LEU A 16 -8.35 -5.42 3.67
N ASN A 17 -8.12 -6.47 4.41
CA ASN A 17 -8.48 -6.53 5.82
C ASN A 17 -7.90 -5.34 6.62
N GLY A 18 -8.74 -4.69 7.41
CA GLY A 18 -8.37 -3.51 8.20
C GLY A 18 -8.17 -2.22 7.41
N SER A 19 -8.29 -2.24 6.06
CA SER A 19 -8.12 -1.02 5.25
C SER A 19 -9.31 -0.07 5.34
N ILE A 20 -10.51 -0.61 5.52
CA ILE A 20 -11.75 0.17 5.68
C ILE A 20 -12.40 -0.21 7.02
N PRO A 21 -12.23 0.61 8.05
CA PRO A 21 -12.86 0.39 9.34
C PRO A 21 -14.40 0.48 9.26
N PRO A 22 -15.14 -0.32 10.06
CA PRO A 22 -16.62 -0.28 10.09
C PRO A 22 -17.21 1.10 10.35
N GLN A 23 -16.50 1.93 11.11
CA GLN A 23 -16.91 3.32 11.40
C GLN A 23 -16.98 4.17 10.12
N ILE A 24 -16.07 3.97 9.17
CA ILE A 24 -16.08 4.66 7.87
C ILE A 24 -17.28 4.21 7.03
N VAL A 25 -17.59 2.91 7.04
CA VAL A 25 -18.79 2.37 6.38
C VAL A 25 -20.07 2.99 6.99
N GLY A 26 -20.15 3.05 8.32
CA GLY A 26 -21.27 3.67 9.03
C GLY A 26 -21.42 5.16 8.71
N ALA A 27 -20.30 5.89 8.64
CA ALA A 27 -20.27 7.31 8.28
C ALA A 27 -20.75 7.53 6.82
N PHE A 28 -20.36 6.65 5.89
CA PHE A 28 -20.85 6.72 4.51
C PHE A 28 -22.34 6.44 4.40
N HIS A 29 -22.88 5.44 5.11
CA HIS A 29 -24.32 5.20 5.15
C HIS A 29 -25.09 6.41 5.71
N LYS A 30 -24.53 7.11 6.70
CA LYS A 30 -25.11 8.37 7.21
C LYS A 30 -25.09 9.44 6.12
N HIS A 31 -23.97 9.63 5.45
CA HIS A 31 -23.81 10.56 4.33
C HIS A 31 -24.85 10.32 3.22
N LEU A 32 -25.07 9.07 2.81
CA LEU A 32 -26.07 8.72 1.79
C LEU A 32 -27.49 9.12 2.22
N ARG A 33 -27.85 8.89 3.49
CA ARG A 33 -29.17 9.29 4.02
C ARG A 33 -29.35 10.82 3.99
N GLU A 34 -28.32 11.57 4.39
CA GLU A 34 -28.35 13.04 4.42
C GLU A 34 -28.41 13.66 3.02
N SER A 35 -27.78 13.03 2.02
CA SER A 35 -27.83 13.46 0.62
C SER A 35 -29.07 12.95 -0.14
N SER A 36 -30.02 12.31 0.53
CA SER A 36 -31.20 11.68 -0.09
C SER A 36 -30.88 10.71 -1.22
N SER A 37 -29.66 10.12 -1.20
CA SER A 37 -29.20 9.14 -2.15
C SER A 37 -29.59 7.74 -1.72
N SER A 38 -30.28 7.00 -2.57
CA SER A 38 -30.62 5.60 -2.31
C SER A 38 -29.46 4.70 -2.73
N GLY A 39 -28.61 4.32 -1.76
CA GLY A 39 -27.47 3.44 -2.02
C GLY A 39 -27.08 2.61 -0.81
N SER A 40 -26.37 1.51 -1.07
CA SER A 40 -25.80 0.65 -0.03
C SER A 40 -24.38 0.21 -0.40
N LEU A 41 -23.59 -0.22 0.60
CA LEU A 41 -22.28 -0.83 0.39
C LEU A 41 -22.33 -2.33 0.63
N SER A 42 -21.63 -3.08 -0.20
CA SER A 42 -21.29 -4.49 0.00
C SER A 42 -19.78 -4.64 0.04
N LEU A 43 -19.22 -5.10 1.15
CA LEU A 43 -17.78 -5.28 1.31
C LEU A 43 -17.44 -6.77 1.34
N ALA A 44 -16.47 -7.17 0.52
CA ALA A 44 -15.81 -8.46 0.64
C ALA A 44 -14.34 -8.21 1.02
N ILE A 45 -13.89 -8.91 2.07
CA ILE A 45 -12.59 -8.64 2.73
C ILE A 45 -11.62 -9.76 2.35
N GLU A 46 -10.39 -9.36 1.97
CA GLU A 46 -9.27 -10.26 1.74
C GLU A 46 -8.16 -10.01 2.75
N PRO A 47 -7.52 -11.07 3.26
CA PRO A 47 -6.47 -10.93 4.27
C PRO A 47 -5.18 -10.29 3.72
N GLN A 48 -4.94 -10.37 2.41
CA GLN A 48 -3.71 -9.91 1.76
C GLN A 48 -4.00 -9.26 0.41
N LEU A 49 -3.07 -8.43 -0.08
CA LEU A 49 -3.19 -7.74 -1.39
C LEU A 49 -3.06 -8.69 -2.59
N GLN A 50 -2.27 -9.76 -2.48
CA GLN A 50 -2.05 -10.69 -3.59
C GLN A 50 -3.35 -11.37 -4.06
N PRO A 51 -4.24 -11.92 -3.20
CA PRO A 51 -5.54 -12.42 -3.60
C PRO A 51 -6.42 -11.40 -4.32
N LEU A 52 -6.35 -10.11 -3.95
CA LEU A 52 -7.07 -9.04 -4.64
C LEU A 52 -6.58 -8.87 -6.09
N PHE A 53 -5.25 -8.91 -6.29
CA PHE A 53 -4.68 -8.88 -7.63
C PHE A 53 -5.06 -10.12 -8.46
N GLU A 54 -5.03 -11.32 -7.87
CA GLU A 54 -5.43 -12.58 -8.52
C GLU A 54 -6.93 -12.59 -8.91
N LYS A 55 -7.78 -11.96 -8.11
CA LYS A 55 -9.20 -11.76 -8.46
C LYS A 55 -9.36 -10.91 -9.72
N LEU A 56 -8.63 -9.81 -9.86
CA LEU A 56 -8.63 -9.00 -11.08
C LEU A 56 -8.26 -9.84 -12.31
N GLN A 57 -7.26 -10.70 -12.20
CA GLN A 57 -6.86 -11.61 -13.27
C GLN A 57 -7.96 -12.64 -13.61
N THR A 58 -8.60 -13.18 -12.57
CA THR A 58 -9.68 -14.17 -12.71
C THR A 58 -10.89 -13.57 -13.40
N TRP A 59 -11.35 -12.39 -12.98
CA TRP A 59 -12.48 -11.71 -13.62
C TRP A 59 -12.21 -11.37 -15.08
N LYS A 60 -10.99 -10.92 -15.42
CA LYS A 60 -10.63 -10.67 -16.81
C LYS A 60 -10.74 -11.93 -17.67
N ARG A 61 -10.22 -13.07 -17.18
CA ARG A 61 -10.31 -14.35 -17.90
C ARG A 61 -11.76 -14.79 -18.08
N GLN A 62 -12.61 -14.63 -17.07
CA GLN A 62 -14.04 -14.97 -17.13
C GLN A 62 -14.77 -14.07 -18.12
N GLY A 63 -14.56 -12.76 -18.10
CA GLY A 63 -15.17 -11.83 -19.06
C GLY A 63 -14.73 -12.07 -20.51
N GLN A 64 -13.52 -12.59 -20.74
CA GLN A 64 -13.07 -12.98 -22.08
C GLN A 64 -13.70 -14.31 -22.56
N ALA A 65 -13.98 -15.24 -21.65
CA ALA A 65 -14.62 -16.51 -21.98
C ALA A 65 -16.13 -16.36 -22.28
N GLU A 66 -16.76 -15.32 -21.73
CA GLU A 66 -18.19 -15.01 -21.97
C GLU A 66 -18.41 -14.15 -23.21
N ALA A 67 -17.35 -13.60 -23.84
CA ALA A 67 -17.46 -12.87 -25.09
C ALA A 67 -17.92 -13.86 -26.19
N PRO A 68 -19.06 -13.61 -26.91
CA PRO A 68 -19.54 -14.53 -27.91
C PRO A 68 -18.48 -14.69 -28.99
N ALA A 69 -18.06 -15.94 -29.24
CA ALA A 69 -17.29 -16.29 -30.41
C ALA A 69 -18.13 -15.85 -31.61
N SER A 70 -17.63 -14.94 -32.44
CA SER A 70 -18.25 -14.54 -33.70
C SER A 70 -18.18 -15.72 -34.67
N GLY A 71 -19.15 -16.64 -34.58
CA GLY A 71 -19.27 -17.82 -35.42
C GLY A 71 -20.58 -18.54 -35.09
N ALA A 72 -21.49 -18.56 -36.06
CA ALA A 72 -22.73 -19.25 -35.97
C ALA A 72 -22.50 -20.72 -35.59
N PHE A 73 -23.10 -21.18 -34.53
CA PHE A 73 -23.70 -22.51 -34.29
C PHE A 73 -23.77 -22.78 -32.77
N GLY A 74 -24.94 -23.08 -32.29
CA GLY A 74 -25.05 -23.84 -31.07
C GLY A 74 -25.98 -23.27 -30.00
N TRP A 75 -27.26 -23.57 -30.16
CA TRP A 75 -28.26 -23.46 -29.12
C TRP A 75 -28.02 -24.57 -28.08
N ILE A 76 -27.17 -24.34 -27.11
CA ILE A 76 -27.05 -25.15 -25.90
C ILE A 76 -27.27 -24.19 -24.72
N PRO A 77 -28.31 -24.34 -23.89
CA PRO A 77 -28.43 -23.61 -22.65
C PRO A 77 -27.39 -24.20 -21.70
N PHE A 78 -26.21 -23.58 -21.67
CA PHE A 78 -25.21 -23.88 -20.65
C PHE A 78 -25.78 -23.38 -19.33
N LEU A 79 -26.01 -24.29 -18.40
CA LEU A 79 -26.22 -24.00 -16.97
C LEU A 79 -24.96 -23.33 -16.45
N GLY A 80 -24.80 -22.03 -16.76
CA GLY A 80 -23.67 -21.24 -16.35
C GLY A 80 -23.67 -21.14 -14.83
N LYS A 81 -22.60 -21.64 -14.19
CA LYS A 81 -22.22 -21.20 -12.86
C LYS A 81 -22.33 -19.68 -12.87
N ARG A 82 -23.20 -19.10 -12.04
CA ARG A 82 -23.28 -17.66 -11.81
C ARG A 82 -21.89 -17.22 -11.37
N SER A 83 -21.09 -16.67 -12.29
CA SER A 83 -19.88 -15.95 -11.93
C SER A 83 -20.34 -14.82 -11.01
N HIS A 84 -19.75 -14.72 -9.83
CA HIS A 84 -20.01 -13.56 -9.00
C HIS A 84 -19.61 -12.31 -9.81
N PRO A 85 -20.50 -11.34 -9.95
CA PRO A 85 -20.18 -10.13 -10.70
C PRO A 85 -18.91 -9.51 -10.10
N ALA A 86 -18.04 -8.98 -10.96
CA ALA A 86 -16.87 -8.27 -10.50
C ALA A 86 -17.28 -7.09 -9.61
N ALA A 87 -16.46 -6.81 -8.60
CA ALA A 87 -16.69 -5.64 -7.75
C ALA A 87 -16.56 -4.34 -8.56
N ASP A 88 -17.24 -3.27 -8.09
CA ASP A 88 -17.14 -1.94 -8.70
C ASP A 88 -15.76 -1.32 -8.44
N LEU A 89 -15.23 -1.50 -7.23
CA LEU A 89 -13.91 -1.03 -6.81
C LEU A 89 -13.16 -2.12 -6.04
N VAL A 90 -11.85 -2.15 -6.22
CA VAL A 90 -10.94 -3.08 -5.56
C VAL A 90 -9.80 -2.30 -4.93
N THR A 91 -9.38 -2.66 -3.72
CA THR A 91 -8.10 -2.23 -3.16
C THR A 91 -6.95 -2.87 -3.92
N LEU A 92 -6.04 -2.06 -4.45
CA LEU A 92 -4.80 -2.50 -5.06
C LEU A 92 -3.62 -1.78 -4.42
N GLY A 93 -2.58 -2.51 -4.02
CA GLY A 93 -1.31 -1.88 -3.63
C GLY A 93 -0.61 -1.26 -4.85
N ASP A 94 0.01 -0.10 -4.66
CA ASP A 94 0.72 0.64 -5.71
C ASP A 94 1.79 -0.20 -6.43
N TYR A 95 2.44 -1.11 -5.72
CA TYR A 95 3.41 -2.07 -6.29
C TYR A 95 2.84 -2.88 -7.46
N TRP A 96 1.54 -3.16 -7.47
CA TRP A 96 0.86 -3.95 -8.50
C TRP A 96 0.30 -3.10 -9.65
N LEU A 97 0.30 -1.77 -9.52
CA LEU A 97 -0.41 -0.88 -10.44
C LEU A 97 0.07 -1.03 -11.89
N ASP A 98 1.38 -0.92 -12.12
CA ASP A 98 1.95 -1.02 -13.48
C ASP A 98 1.65 -2.39 -14.11
N LYS A 99 1.75 -3.47 -13.33
CA LYS A 99 1.42 -4.83 -13.79
C LYS A 99 -0.07 -4.97 -14.11
N ALA A 100 -0.95 -4.36 -13.31
CA ALA A 100 -2.39 -4.37 -13.57
C ALA A 100 -2.73 -3.61 -14.86
N ILE A 101 -2.08 -2.48 -15.12
CA ILE A 101 -2.22 -1.72 -16.37
C ILE A 101 -1.73 -2.53 -17.56
N GLN A 102 -0.50 -3.05 -17.52
CA GLN A 102 0.10 -3.84 -18.59
C GLN A 102 -0.72 -5.08 -18.96
N GLN A 103 -1.29 -5.75 -17.96
CA GLN A 103 -2.17 -6.89 -18.16
C GLN A 103 -3.60 -6.48 -18.52
N GLY A 104 -3.93 -5.18 -18.59
CA GLY A 104 -5.28 -4.69 -18.88
C GLY A 104 -6.33 -5.21 -17.87
N LEU A 105 -5.97 -5.29 -16.58
CA LEU A 105 -6.85 -5.79 -15.52
C LEU A 105 -7.79 -4.73 -14.97
N ILE A 106 -7.48 -3.47 -15.20
CA ILE A 106 -8.17 -2.31 -14.64
C ILE A 106 -8.51 -1.29 -15.72
N GLN A 107 -9.47 -0.43 -15.42
CA GLN A 107 -9.90 0.69 -16.26
C GLN A 107 -9.41 2.01 -15.65
N PRO A 108 -9.16 3.05 -16.46
CA PRO A 108 -8.84 4.38 -15.96
C PRO A 108 -10.04 5.01 -15.24
N LEU A 109 -9.72 5.92 -14.33
CA LEU A 109 -10.65 6.84 -13.68
C LEU A 109 -10.62 8.19 -14.41
N ASP A 110 -11.77 8.88 -14.47
CA ASP A 110 -11.83 10.27 -14.91
C ASP A 110 -11.73 11.18 -13.68
N PRO A 111 -10.63 11.93 -13.51
CA PRO A 111 -10.46 12.84 -12.37
C PRO A 111 -11.58 13.89 -12.24
N LYS A 112 -12.21 14.26 -13.34
CA LYS A 112 -13.32 15.26 -13.35
C LYS A 112 -14.56 14.75 -12.60
N GLN A 113 -14.69 13.43 -12.44
CA GLN A 113 -15.78 12.78 -11.70
C GLN A 113 -15.45 12.59 -10.22
N LEU A 114 -14.26 13.01 -9.76
CA LEU A 114 -13.75 12.77 -8.42
C LEU A 114 -13.51 14.08 -7.66
N PRO A 115 -14.54 14.67 -7.04
CA PRO A 115 -14.36 15.81 -6.14
C PRO A 115 -13.27 15.53 -5.10
N GLY A 116 -12.34 16.47 -4.91
CA GLY A 116 -11.17 16.31 -4.04
C GLY A 116 -9.89 15.80 -4.74
N TRP A 117 -9.98 15.36 -6.01
CA TRP A 117 -8.79 14.93 -6.75
C TRP A 117 -7.72 16.03 -6.86
N GLU A 118 -8.13 17.27 -7.17
CA GLU A 118 -7.17 18.36 -7.34
C GLU A 118 -6.46 18.74 -6.04
N ALA A 119 -7.11 18.53 -4.90
CA ALA A 119 -6.54 18.75 -3.59
C ALA A 119 -5.54 17.68 -3.14
N LEU A 120 -5.39 16.56 -3.87
CA LEU A 120 -4.40 15.55 -3.50
C LEU A 120 -2.97 16.03 -3.79
N PRO A 121 -1.97 15.69 -2.93
CA PRO A 121 -0.58 16.04 -3.16
C PRO A 121 -0.06 15.50 -4.49
N ARG A 122 0.81 16.28 -5.14
CA ARG A 122 1.36 15.95 -6.47
C ARG A 122 1.96 14.54 -6.54
N ALA A 123 2.68 14.10 -5.51
CA ALA A 123 3.34 12.78 -5.50
C ALA A 123 2.32 11.65 -5.67
N TRP A 124 1.16 11.72 -4.99
CA TRP A 124 0.10 10.70 -5.09
C TRP A 124 -0.64 10.76 -6.43
N LYS A 125 -0.86 11.95 -6.99
CA LYS A 125 -1.40 12.07 -8.35
C LYS A 125 -0.44 11.48 -9.38
N THR A 126 0.86 11.76 -9.27
CA THR A 126 1.89 11.20 -10.15
C THR A 126 1.99 9.68 -10.05
N LEU A 127 1.87 9.11 -8.83
CA LEU A 127 1.90 7.67 -8.59
C LEU A 127 0.91 6.91 -9.46
N VAL A 128 -0.30 7.43 -9.59
CA VAL A 128 -1.41 6.76 -10.28
C VAL A 128 -1.66 7.26 -11.70
N THR A 129 -0.91 8.27 -12.16
CA THR A 129 -1.03 8.82 -13.53
C THR A 129 0.04 8.17 -14.42
N LYS A 130 -0.38 7.22 -15.25
CA LYS A 130 0.52 6.40 -16.07
C LYS A 130 0.06 6.35 -17.52
N ARG A 131 0.97 6.09 -18.44
CA ARG A 131 0.67 5.73 -19.83
C ARG A 131 0.44 4.22 -19.92
N ASP A 132 -0.57 3.81 -20.66
CA ASP A 132 -0.67 2.41 -21.09
C ASP A 132 0.18 2.18 -22.37
N SER A 133 0.31 0.94 -22.77
CA SER A 133 1.11 0.56 -23.95
C SER A 133 0.50 1.04 -25.29
N VAL A 134 -0.74 1.51 -25.29
CA VAL A 134 -1.50 1.84 -26.51
C VAL A 134 -1.78 3.35 -26.60
N ALA A 135 -1.96 4.03 -25.48
CA ALA A 135 -2.37 5.43 -25.46
C ALA A 135 -1.18 6.39 -25.42
N SER A 136 -1.26 7.44 -26.26
CA SER A 136 -0.28 8.54 -26.27
C SER A 136 -0.37 9.42 -25.01
N ALA A 137 -1.55 9.52 -24.39
CA ALA A 137 -1.80 10.36 -23.21
C ALA A 137 -1.78 9.54 -21.91
N ALA A 138 -1.24 10.12 -20.85
CA ALA A 138 -1.29 9.54 -19.51
C ALA A 138 -2.74 9.58 -18.97
N LYS A 139 -3.14 8.50 -18.27
CA LYS A 139 -4.45 8.34 -17.65
C LYS A 139 -4.29 8.11 -16.16
N VAL A 140 -5.31 8.42 -15.38
CA VAL A 140 -5.38 8.10 -13.95
C VAL A 140 -5.93 6.68 -13.79
N TRP A 141 -5.16 5.79 -13.13
CA TRP A 141 -5.47 4.37 -13.03
C TRP A 141 -5.93 3.93 -11.64
N GLY A 142 -5.91 4.83 -10.68
CA GLY A 142 -6.36 4.55 -9.32
C GLY A 142 -6.55 5.81 -8.50
N ALA A 143 -7.24 5.67 -7.40
CA ALA A 143 -7.50 6.73 -6.44
C ALA A 143 -6.83 6.37 -5.10
N PRO A 144 -5.72 6.99 -4.70
CA PRO A 144 -5.02 6.67 -3.47
C PRO A 144 -5.87 7.10 -2.27
N TYR A 145 -6.07 6.18 -1.31
CA TYR A 145 -6.92 6.47 -0.15
C TYR A 145 -6.20 6.29 1.18
N ARG A 146 -5.13 5.49 1.22
CA ARG A 146 -4.24 5.38 2.38
C ARG A 146 -2.84 5.01 1.97
N TRP A 147 -1.87 5.34 2.81
CA TRP A 147 -0.45 5.06 2.60
C TRP A 147 0.26 4.87 3.92
N GLY A 148 1.43 4.29 3.87
CA GLY A 148 2.34 4.16 4.98
C GLY A 148 3.78 4.02 4.51
N SER A 149 4.64 3.62 5.42
CA SER A 149 6.07 3.56 5.19
C SER A 149 6.69 2.32 5.83
N THR A 150 7.89 1.98 5.40
CA THR A 150 8.74 1.00 6.08
C THR A 150 9.50 1.71 7.19
N VAL A 151 9.46 1.15 8.40
CA VAL A 151 9.95 1.79 9.62
C VAL A 151 10.83 0.86 10.44
N ILE A 152 11.55 1.41 11.40
CA ILE A 152 12.32 0.67 12.39
C ILE A 152 11.50 0.61 13.69
N ALA A 153 11.11 -0.59 14.12
CA ALA A 153 10.58 -0.84 15.46
C ALA A 153 11.70 -1.32 16.38
N TYR A 154 11.68 -0.96 17.66
CA TYR A 154 12.69 -1.39 18.61
C TYR A 154 12.15 -1.54 20.03
N ARG A 155 12.81 -2.38 20.84
CA ARG A 155 12.54 -2.63 22.26
C ARG A 155 13.16 -1.52 23.09
N GLN A 156 12.38 -0.46 23.38
CA GLN A 156 12.88 0.68 24.17
C GLN A 156 13.25 0.32 25.60
N ASP A 157 12.64 -0.70 26.20
CA ASP A 157 13.00 -1.23 27.50
C ASP A 157 14.41 -1.84 27.49
N ILE A 158 14.73 -2.71 26.50
CA ILE A 158 16.06 -3.30 26.35
C ILE A 158 17.11 -2.23 26.03
N PHE A 159 16.78 -1.28 25.16
CA PHE A 159 17.68 -0.18 24.85
C PHE A 159 18.01 0.67 26.08
N LYS A 160 17.01 0.96 26.93
CA LYS A 160 17.20 1.67 28.19
C LYS A 160 18.04 0.85 29.20
N GLU A 161 17.70 -0.43 29.37
CA GLU A 161 18.41 -1.33 30.29
C GLU A 161 19.90 -1.46 29.94
N LYS A 162 20.20 -1.58 28.64
CA LYS A 162 21.57 -1.73 28.13
C LYS A 162 22.30 -0.44 27.85
N GLY A 163 21.68 0.73 28.10
CA GLY A 163 22.26 2.02 27.80
C GLY A 163 22.51 2.29 26.33
N LEU A 164 21.74 1.63 25.43
CA LEU A 164 21.85 1.77 23.98
C LEU A 164 21.13 3.02 23.49
N LYS A 165 21.69 3.68 22.48
CA LYS A 165 21.01 4.82 21.81
C LYS A 165 19.88 4.27 20.92
N PRO A 166 18.63 4.81 21.04
CA PRO A 166 17.54 4.47 20.14
C PRO A 166 17.92 4.69 18.66
N PRO A 167 17.47 3.83 17.75
CA PRO A 167 17.71 4.02 16.33
C PRO A 167 16.98 5.28 15.82
N THR A 168 17.59 5.99 14.88
CA THR A 168 17.03 7.20 14.26
C THR A 168 17.11 7.17 12.75
N ASP A 169 17.95 6.28 12.19
CA ASP A 169 18.16 6.18 10.76
C ASP A 169 18.57 4.76 10.34
N TRP A 170 18.58 4.49 9.03
CA TRP A 170 18.99 3.21 8.48
C TRP A 170 20.40 2.81 8.89
N ALA A 171 21.33 3.77 8.99
CA ALA A 171 22.72 3.52 9.40
C ALA A 171 22.82 2.81 10.76
N ASP A 172 21.86 3.01 11.66
CA ASP A 172 21.85 2.37 12.98
C ASP A 172 21.76 0.84 12.90
N LEU A 173 21.24 0.27 11.80
CA LEU A 173 21.16 -1.17 11.62
C LEU A 173 22.54 -1.86 11.46
N TRP A 174 23.61 -1.10 11.21
CA TRP A 174 24.99 -1.60 11.10
C TRP A 174 25.80 -1.50 12.39
N ARG A 175 25.17 -1.06 13.47
CA ARG A 175 25.84 -0.95 14.78
C ARG A 175 26.19 -2.33 15.32
N SER A 176 27.42 -2.49 15.82
CA SER A 176 27.93 -3.76 16.35
C SER A 176 27.16 -4.29 17.56
N ASP A 177 26.58 -3.38 18.37
CA ASP A 177 25.78 -3.70 19.54
C ASP A 177 24.39 -4.32 19.19
N LEU A 178 23.99 -4.27 17.91
CA LEU A 178 22.74 -4.87 17.41
C LEU A 178 22.97 -6.22 16.68
N LYS A 179 24.22 -6.71 16.62
CA LYS A 179 24.54 -7.94 15.89
C LYS A 179 23.76 -9.14 16.43
N GLY A 180 23.04 -9.82 15.50
CA GLY A 180 22.19 -10.97 15.83
C GLY A 180 20.86 -10.62 16.49
N HIS A 181 20.51 -9.31 16.58
CA HIS A 181 19.29 -8.84 17.22
C HIS A 181 18.36 -8.05 16.29
N ILE A 182 18.50 -8.22 14.97
CA ILE A 182 17.69 -7.52 13.96
C ILE A 182 16.82 -8.51 13.19
N SER A 183 15.53 -8.22 13.07
CA SER A 183 14.61 -8.86 12.13
C SER A 183 14.43 -7.97 10.90
N LEU A 184 14.52 -8.53 9.71
CA LEU A 184 14.32 -7.84 8.44
C LEU A 184 13.19 -8.47 7.63
N LEU A 185 12.57 -7.68 6.74
CA LEU A 185 11.62 -8.19 5.77
C LEU A 185 12.33 -9.15 4.77
N ASN A 186 11.66 -10.22 4.39
CA ASN A 186 12.12 -11.10 3.31
C ASN A 186 11.68 -10.53 1.94
N GLN A 187 12.11 -9.29 1.66
CA GLN A 187 11.74 -8.52 0.47
C GLN A 187 12.98 -7.84 -0.13
N PRO A 188 13.42 -8.26 -1.35
CA PRO A 188 14.63 -7.72 -1.97
C PRO A 188 14.63 -6.20 -2.09
N ARG A 189 13.50 -5.62 -2.56
CA ARG A 189 13.37 -4.17 -2.78
C ARG A 189 13.45 -3.36 -1.50
N GLU A 190 12.97 -3.90 -0.39
CA GLU A 190 13.03 -3.26 0.92
C GLU A 190 14.46 -3.29 1.48
N VAL A 191 15.11 -4.46 1.53
CA VAL A 191 16.41 -4.62 2.15
C VAL A 191 17.54 -3.99 1.33
N ILE A 192 17.51 -4.15 0.01
CA ILE A 192 18.47 -3.48 -0.87
C ILE A 192 18.21 -1.97 -0.86
N GLY A 193 16.95 -1.56 -0.89
CA GLY A 193 16.54 -0.16 -0.89
C GLY A 193 16.96 0.60 0.36
N LEU A 194 16.73 0.05 1.57
CA LEU A 194 17.20 0.69 2.81
C LEU A 194 18.73 0.78 2.88
N THR A 195 19.45 -0.20 2.28
CA THR A 195 20.91 -0.18 2.17
C THR A 195 21.37 0.91 1.20
N LEU A 196 20.69 1.05 0.07
CA LEU A 196 20.91 2.15 -0.88
C LEU A 196 20.67 3.51 -0.19
N LYS A 197 19.58 3.65 0.58
CA LYS A 197 19.28 4.88 1.35
C LYS A 197 20.37 5.23 2.35
N LYS A 198 20.88 4.24 3.08
CA LYS A 198 22.05 4.42 3.95
C LYS A 198 23.26 4.96 3.19
N LEU A 199 23.43 4.57 1.93
CA LEU A 199 24.53 5.03 1.05
C LEU A 199 24.18 6.34 0.31
N GLY A 200 23.08 7.02 0.64
CA GLY A 200 22.64 8.27 0.01
C GLY A 200 22.05 8.07 -1.39
N GLN A 201 21.66 6.86 -1.75
CA GLN A 201 21.08 6.52 -3.04
C GLN A 201 19.54 6.37 -2.96
N SER A 202 18.90 6.36 -4.12
CA SER A 202 17.44 6.12 -4.25
C SER A 202 17.10 4.64 -4.04
N TYR A 203 15.93 4.35 -3.44
CA TYR A 203 15.29 3.02 -3.48
C TYR A 203 15.08 2.51 -4.92
N ASN A 204 14.97 3.44 -5.86
CA ASN A 204 14.69 3.18 -7.27
C ASN A 204 15.95 3.27 -8.14
N THR A 205 17.14 3.06 -7.58
CA THR A 205 18.43 3.08 -8.31
C THR A 205 18.39 2.09 -9.49
N PRO A 206 18.55 2.55 -10.74
CA PRO A 206 18.38 1.69 -11.91
C PRO A 206 19.55 0.71 -12.13
N HIS A 207 20.73 1.03 -11.59
CA HIS A 207 21.94 0.21 -11.70
C HIS A 207 22.56 -0.04 -10.32
N PRO A 208 21.91 -0.85 -9.46
CA PRO A 208 22.36 -1.06 -8.09
C PRO A 208 23.75 -1.71 -8.01
N GLU A 209 24.13 -2.54 -8.99
CA GLU A 209 25.45 -3.16 -9.03
C GLU A 209 26.59 -2.17 -9.24
N ALA A 210 26.32 -1.01 -9.86
CA ALA A 210 27.29 0.06 -10.05
C ALA A 210 27.49 0.95 -8.81
N VAL A 211 26.67 0.79 -7.75
CA VAL A 211 26.80 1.57 -6.53
C VAL A 211 27.99 1.07 -5.70
N PRO A 212 29.02 1.89 -5.50
CA PRO A 212 30.15 1.50 -4.67
C PRO A 212 29.71 1.08 -3.28
N GLN A 213 30.37 0.08 -2.70
CA GLN A 213 30.13 -0.44 -1.36
C GLN A 213 28.76 -1.10 -1.12
N LEU A 214 27.83 -1.13 -2.09
CA LEU A 214 26.49 -1.73 -1.85
C LEU A 214 26.60 -3.21 -1.45
N LYS A 215 27.40 -4.01 -2.18
CA LYS A 215 27.60 -5.43 -1.85
C LYS A 215 28.21 -5.61 -0.46
N ALA A 216 29.22 -4.82 -0.11
CA ALA A 216 29.86 -4.88 1.20
C ALA A 216 28.87 -4.45 2.31
N ALA A 217 28.07 -3.39 2.08
CA ALA A 217 27.07 -2.95 3.02
C ALA A 217 25.97 -4.00 3.24
N LEU A 218 25.49 -4.64 2.16
CA LEU A 218 24.50 -5.73 2.24
C LEU A 218 25.06 -6.93 3.02
N THR A 219 26.30 -7.34 2.74
CA THR A 219 26.97 -8.44 3.47
C THR A 219 27.06 -8.09 4.97
N ALA A 220 27.49 -6.88 5.31
CA ALA A 220 27.55 -6.43 6.69
C ALA A 220 26.18 -6.40 7.36
N LEU A 221 25.12 -5.95 6.67
CA LEU A 221 23.76 -6.00 7.19
C LEU A 221 23.28 -7.45 7.44
N ASN A 222 23.60 -8.35 6.52
CA ASN A 222 23.27 -9.77 6.67
C ASN A 222 23.90 -10.38 7.94
N GLN A 223 25.11 -9.97 8.29
CA GLN A 223 25.80 -10.39 9.51
C GLN A 223 25.16 -9.83 10.79
N GLN A 224 24.40 -8.73 10.69
CA GLN A 224 23.64 -8.15 11.79
C GLN A 224 22.29 -8.86 11.99
N ALA A 225 21.69 -9.33 10.89
CA ALA A 225 20.35 -9.89 10.91
C ALA A 225 20.29 -11.26 11.60
N LYS A 226 19.31 -11.44 12.49
CA LYS A 226 18.95 -12.76 13.06
C LYS A 226 18.09 -13.55 12.09
N LEU A 227 17.13 -12.87 11.42
CA LEU A 227 16.22 -13.52 10.48
C LEU A 227 15.68 -12.54 9.42
N TYR A 228 15.18 -13.14 8.35
CA TYR A 228 14.39 -12.50 7.31
C TYR A 228 13.02 -13.15 7.22
N SER A 229 11.96 -12.39 7.45
CA SER A 229 10.58 -12.85 7.31
C SER A 229 9.67 -11.68 6.99
N SER A 230 8.67 -11.86 6.13
CA SER A 230 7.64 -10.86 5.89
C SER A 230 6.33 -11.15 6.64
N ASN A 231 6.21 -12.33 7.25
CA ASN A 231 5.00 -12.73 7.96
C ASN A 231 5.22 -12.84 9.48
N ALA A 232 6.47 -13.10 9.93
CA ALA A 232 6.77 -13.35 11.32
C ALA A 232 7.90 -12.48 11.89
N TYR A 233 8.29 -11.40 11.22
CA TYR A 233 9.42 -10.55 11.63
C TYR A 233 9.20 -9.80 12.96
N LEU A 234 7.95 -9.65 13.41
CA LEU A 234 7.62 -8.97 14.67
C LEU A 234 7.55 -9.92 15.87
N GLN A 235 7.37 -11.22 15.65
CA GLN A 235 7.28 -12.17 16.75
C GLN A 235 8.56 -12.25 17.58
N PRO A 236 9.78 -12.34 17.01
CA PRO A 236 11.02 -12.30 17.78
C PRO A 236 11.23 -10.98 18.54
N LEU A 237 10.75 -9.85 17.99
CA LEU A 237 10.77 -8.57 18.69
C LEU A 237 9.91 -8.59 19.96
N LEU A 238 8.69 -9.16 19.86
CA LEU A 238 7.78 -9.31 21.01
C LEU A 238 8.37 -10.22 22.09
N LEU A 239 9.05 -11.28 21.69
CA LEU A 239 9.69 -12.24 22.60
C LEU A 239 11.04 -11.74 23.16
N GLY A 240 11.57 -10.60 22.68
CA GLY A 240 12.88 -10.07 23.09
C GLY A 240 14.07 -10.79 22.46
N GLU A 241 13.84 -11.69 21.54
CA GLU A 241 14.89 -12.40 20.79
C GLU A 241 15.58 -11.49 19.77
N THR A 242 14.85 -10.55 19.18
CA THR A 242 15.41 -9.41 18.46
C THR A 242 15.07 -8.12 19.21
N TRP A 243 15.94 -7.11 19.06
CA TRP A 243 15.75 -5.81 19.70
C TRP A 243 15.29 -4.76 18.71
N VAL A 244 15.49 -5.05 17.43
CA VAL A 244 15.10 -4.21 16.31
C VAL A 244 14.39 -5.05 15.26
N ALA A 245 13.34 -4.49 14.65
CA ALA A 245 12.66 -5.07 13.49
C ALA A 245 12.40 -3.98 12.44
N VAL A 246 12.66 -4.31 11.19
CA VAL A 246 12.29 -3.46 10.04
C VAL A 246 11.02 -4.01 9.42
N GLY A 247 10.02 -3.16 9.25
CA GLY A 247 8.75 -3.59 8.66
C GLY A 247 7.79 -2.46 8.36
N TRP A 248 6.59 -2.83 7.95
CA TRP A 248 5.57 -1.88 7.53
C TRP A 248 4.90 -1.19 8.72
N SER A 249 4.68 0.11 8.60
CA SER A 249 4.08 0.93 9.66
C SER A 249 2.70 0.42 10.11
N THR A 250 1.90 -0.15 9.22
CA THR A 250 0.59 -0.74 9.54
C THR A 250 0.66 -1.96 10.45
N ASP A 251 1.72 -2.74 10.38
CA ASP A 251 1.92 -3.90 11.25
C ASP A 251 2.51 -3.48 12.60
N ILE A 252 3.37 -2.47 12.58
CA ILE A 252 4.12 -1.99 13.76
C ILE A 252 3.29 -1.08 14.65
N LEU A 253 2.48 -0.17 14.09
CA LEU A 253 1.68 0.77 14.88
C LEU A 253 0.73 0.10 15.89
N PRO A 254 0.03 -1.02 15.57
CA PRO A 254 -0.74 -1.75 16.57
C PRO A 254 0.07 -2.27 17.76
N LEU A 255 1.34 -2.63 17.53
CA LEU A 255 2.23 -3.10 18.60
C LEU A 255 2.67 -1.93 19.50
N VAL A 256 3.07 -0.83 18.90
CA VAL A 256 3.43 0.40 19.64
C VAL A 256 2.27 0.88 20.51
N GLN A 257 1.04 0.78 20.02
CA GLN A 257 -0.16 1.18 20.79
C GLN A 257 -0.49 0.23 21.96
N ARG A 258 -0.17 -1.06 21.82
CA ARG A 258 -0.51 -2.08 22.84
C ARG A 258 0.62 -2.35 23.83
N SER A 259 1.86 -2.09 23.45
CA SER A 259 3.03 -2.42 24.26
C SER A 259 3.89 -1.19 24.49
N PRO A 260 3.97 -0.70 25.74
CA PRO A 260 4.84 0.42 26.10
C PRO A 260 6.33 0.07 26.01
N THR A 261 6.68 -1.20 25.78
CA THR A 261 8.07 -1.63 25.60
C THR A 261 8.56 -1.48 24.16
N ILE A 262 7.66 -1.22 23.20
CA ILE A 262 8.00 -1.09 21.79
C ILE A 262 7.82 0.37 21.37
N ALA A 263 8.83 0.90 20.69
CA ALA A 263 8.76 2.16 19.98
C ALA A 263 9.10 1.97 18.52
N ALA A 264 8.75 2.95 17.68
CA ALA A 264 9.08 2.93 16.28
C ALA A 264 9.51 4.30 15.78
N VAL A 265 10.31 4.32 14.72
CA VAL A 265 10.83 5.54 14.09
C VAL A 265 10.83 5.38 12.58
N VAL A 266 10.48 6.46 11.88
CA VAL A 266 10.71 6.60 10.44
C VAL A 266 12.12 7.12 10.23
N PRO A 267 12.99 6.44 9.46
CA PRO A 267 14.38 6.84 9.28
C PRO A 267 14.53 8.23 8.66
N LYS A 268 15.47 9.03 9.18
CA LYS A 268 15.69 10.43 8.77
C LYS A 268 16.18 10.58 7.33
N ALA A 269 16.83 9.56 6.78
CA ALA A 269 17.26 9.53 5.38
C ALA A 269 16.11 9.34 4.40
N GLY A 270 14.88 9.14 4.90
CA GLY A 270 13.72 8.73 4.12
C GLY A 270 13.60 7.22 4.00
N THR A 271 12.47 6.76 3.52
CA THR A 271 12.09 5.35 3.50
C THR A 271 11.28 4.97 2.27
N ALA A 272 11.03 3.67 2.10
CA ALA A 272 10.04 3.20 1.15
C ALA A 272 8.62 3.59 1.60
N LEU A 273 7.84 4.14 0.67
CA LEU A 273 6.42 4.39 0.82
C LEU A 273 5.64 3.32 0.06
N TRP A 274 4.45 3.03 0.53
CA TRP A 274 3.45 2.22 -0.14
C TRP A 274 2.09 2.92 -0.06
N ALA A 275 1.22 2.64 -1.04
CA ALA A 275 -0.13 3.16 -1.07
C ALA A 275 -1.14 2.08 -1.44
N ASP A 276 -2.33 2.14 -0.84
CA ASP A 276 -3.49 1.42 -1.29
C ASP A 276 -4.38 2.34 -2.13
N LEU A 277 -4.80 1.82 -3.26
CA LEU A 277 -5.50 2.52 -4.31
C LEU A 277 -6.88 1.89 -4.52
N TRP A 278 -7.91 2.70 -4.71
CA TRP A 278 -9.14 2.24 -5.35
C TRP A 278 -8.90 2.11 -6.84
N VAL A 279 -9.10 0.92 -7.38
CA VAL A 279 -9.03 0.66 -8.83
C VAL A 279 -10.34 0.05 -9.33
N ARG A 280 -10.64 0.29 -10.62
CA ARG A 280 -11.81 -0.30 -11.29
C ARG A 280 -11.38 -1.53 -12.08
N PRO A 281 -11.99 -2.72 -11.85
CA PRO A 281 -11.75 -3.89 -12.70
C PRO A 281 -12.06 -3.61 -14.17
N ALA A 282 -11.31 -4.24 -15.09
CA ALA A 282 -11.51 -4.09 -16.53
C ALA A 282 -12.89 -4.56 -17.01
N VAL A 283 -13.49 -5.49 -16.28
CA VAL A 283 -14.82 -6.05 -16.58
C VAL A 283 -15.97 -5.33 -15.87
N ALA A 284 -15.68 -4.31 -15.04
CA ALA A 284 -16.72 -3.47 -14.45
C ALA A 284 -17.44 -2.65 -15.54
N ALA A 285 -18.60 -2.09 -15.19
CA ALA A 285 -19.37 -1.25 -16.10
C ALA A 285 -18.49 -0.17 -16.76
N PRO A 286 -18.72 0.24 -18.04
CA PRO A 286 -17.84 1.18 -18.73
C PRO A 286 -17.71 2.55 -18.04
N ALA A 287 -18.80 3.04 -17.43
CA ALA A 287 -18.80 4.30 -16.66
C ALA A 287 -18.61 4.04 -15.17
N LEU A 288 -17.87 4.94 -14.48
CA LEU A 288 -17.83 4.96 -13.04
C LEU A 288 -19.21 5.34 -12.51
N SER A 289 -19.79 4.53 -11.62
CA SER A 289 -21.08 4.87 -11.02
C SER A 289 -20.95 6.10 -10.12
N THR A 290 -22.01 6.89 -10.02
CA THR A 290 -22.06 8.04 -9.11
C THR A 290 -21.75 7.63 -7.68
N LEU A 291 -22.24 6.47 -7.25
CA LEU A 291 -22.00 5.95 -5.90
C LEU A 291 -20.53 5.57 -5.67
N ALA A 292 -19.82 5.06 -6.70
CA ALA A 292 -18.40 4.77 -6.62
C ALA A 292 -17.54 6.06 -6.59
N ALA A 293 -17.91 7.06 -7.38
CA ALA A 293 -17.28 8.37 -7.36
C ALA A 293 -17.47 9.08 -6.01
N ASP A 294 -18.70 9.00 -5.45
CA ASP A 294 -19.02 9.55 -4.14
C ASP A 294 -18.24 8.84 -3.02
N TRP A 295 -18.13 7.50 -3.05
CA TRP A 295 -17.31 6.76 -2.10
C TRP A 295 -15.83 7.19 -2.12
N ILE A 296 -15.22 7.28 -3.29
CA ILE A 296 -13.82 7.72 -3.44
C ILE A 296 -13.65 9.12 -2.85
N SER A 297 -14.50 10.05 -3.26
CA SER A 297 -14.47 11.46 -2.83
C SER A 297 -14.77 11.60 -1.34
N PHE A 298 -15.67 10.79 -0.80
CA PHE A 298 -15.99 10.74 0.63
C PHE A 298 -14.76 10.35 1.46
N CYS A 299 -13.96 9.37 1.00
CA CYS A 299 -12.73 8.96 1.68
C CYS A 299 -11.67 10.09 1.73
N TRP A 300 -11.74 11.08 0.87
CA TRP A 300 -10.83 12.23 0.83
C TRP A 300 -11.30 13.46 1.62
N ARG A 301 -12.54 13.48 2.13
CA ARG A 301 -13.00 14.58 3.00
C ARG A 301 -12.11 14.67 4.23
N PRO A 302 -11.68 15.86 4.66
CA PRO A 302 -10.69 16.01 5.75
C PRO A 302 -11.03 15.26 7.03
N GLU A 303 -12.29 15.31 7.47
CA GLU A 303 -12.76 14.62 8.66
C GLU A 303 -12.75 13.08 8.50
N ILE A 304 -13.12 12.58 7.31
CA ILE A 304 -13.12 11.14 6.99
C ILE A 304 -11.68 10.65 6.79
N ALA A 305 -10.87 11.42 6.07
CA ALA A 305 -9.45 11.13 5.88
C ALA A 305 -8.69 11.01 7.21
N SER A 306 -8.98 11.91 8.16
CA SER A 306 -8.41 11.86 9.52
C SER A 306 -8.86 10.63 10.29
N GLN A 307 -10.16 10.29 10.26
CA GLN A 307 -10.70 9.09 10.90
C GLN A 307 -10.15 7.81 10.26
N LEU A 308 -10.14 7.74 8.93
CA LEU A 308 -9.57 6.62 8.18
C LEU A 308 -8.11 6.40 8.57
N SER A 309 -7.31 7.48 8.64
CA SER A 309 -5.90 7.42 9.00
C SER A 309 -5.69 6.81 10.39
N LEU A 310 -6.41 7.29 11.39
CA LEU A 310 -6.28 6.81 12.77
C LEU A 310 -6.77 5.37 12.94
N LEU A 311 -7.90 5.02 12.34
CA LEU A 311 -8.53 3.73 12.53
C LEU A 311 -7.88 2.61 11.71
N SER A 312 -7.43 2.91 10.47
CA SER A 312 -6.73 1.94 9.61
C SER A 312 -5.22 1.88 9.84
N ARG A 313 -4.67 2.80 10.66
CA ARG A 313 -3.24 2.94 10.94
C ARG A 313 -2.37 3.15 9.69
N ALA A 314 -2.96 3.77 8.67
CA ALA A 314 -2.30 4.21 7.46
C ALA A 314 -2.86 5.57 7.07
N ALA A 315 -2.00 6.55 6.82
CA ALA A 315 -2.44 7.92 6.58
C ALA A 315 -3.19 8.06 5.24
N SER A 316 -4.27 8.82 5.22
CA SER A 316 -4.86 9.25 3.95
C SER A 316 -3.97 10.31 3.32
N PRO A 317 -3.75 10.30 1.98
CA PRO A 317 -3.04 11.38 1.32
C PRO A 317 -3.73 12.74 1.50
N ALA A 318 -5.05 12.78 1.66
CA ALA A 318 -5.81 14.00 1.84
C ALA A 318 -5.48 14.74 3.16
N VAL A 319 -4.98 14.07 4.19
CA VAL A 319 -4.56 14.75 5.44
C VAL A 319 -3.31 15.62 5.26
N LEU A 320 -2.53 15.41 4.20
CA LEU A 320 -1.31 16.17 3.94
C LEU A 320 -1.59 17.61 3.45
N GLU A 321 -2.79 17.86 2.95
CA GLU A 321 -3.26 19.18 2.51
C GLU A 321 -4.05 19.91 3.63
N THR A 322 -4.29 19.22 4.74
CA THR A 322 -4.93 19.83 5.92
C THR A 322 -3.86 20.53 6.75
N SER A 323 -4.17 21.74 7.23
CA SER A 323 -3.27 22.43 8.16
C SER A 323 -2.96 21.52 9.37
N ILE A 324 -1.71 21.46 9.78
CA ILE A 324 -1.29 20.65 10.94
C ILE A 324 -2.08 21.04 12.21
N ALA A 325 -2.44 22.33 12.35
CA ALA A 325 -3.23 22.81 13.48
C ALA A 325 -4.64 22.23 13.50
N ASP A 326 -5.22 21.95 12.34
CA ASP A 326 -6.58 21.43 12.18
C ASP A 326 -6.66 19.90 12.28
N LEU A 327 -5.51 19.21 12.25
CA LEU A 327 -5.46 17.77 12.42
C LEU A 327 -5.74 17.36 13.88
N PRO A 328 -6.47 16.25 14.09
CA PRO A 328 -6.64 15.68 15.43
C PRO A 328 -5.29 15.49 16.15
N PRO A 329 -5.18 15.79 17.46
CA PRO A 329 -3.93 15.62 18.20
C PRO A 329 -3.31 14.23 18.07
N ALA A 330 -4.13 13.17 18.08
CA ALA A 330 -3.69 11.79 17.92
C ALA A 330 -3.03 11.51 16.56
N LEU A 331 -3.42 12.21 15.50
CA LEU A 331 -2.80 12.10 14.18
C LEU A 331 -1.54 12.96 14.10
N ARG A 332 -1.65 14.22 14.54
CA ARG A 332 -0.55 15.19 14.51
C ARG A 332 0.67 14.76 15.31
N GLN A 333 0.46 14.09 16.45
CA GLN A 333 1.55 13.63 17.34
C GLN A 333 2.14 12.27 16.94
N ASN A 334 1.53 11.56 15.99
CA ASN A 334 1.99 10.24 15.56
C ASN A 334 2.95 10.36 14.38
N THR A 335 4.24 10.54 14.67
CA THR A 335 5.29 10.72 13.67
C THR A 335 5.58 9.47 12.84
N VAL A 336 5.09 8.29 13.23
CA VAL A 336 5.16 7.05 12.43
C VAL A 336 4.04 7.02 11.40
N LEU A 337 2.83 7.44 11.80
CA LEU A 337 1.67 7.51 10.90
C LEU A 337 1.76 8.71 9.94
N LEU A 338 2.23 9.84 10.45
CA LEU A 338 2.41 11.09 9.70
C LEU A 338 3.83 11.63 9.93
N PRO A 339 4.83 11.13 9.20
CA PRO A 339 6.21 11.59 9.31
C PRO A 339 6.34 13.08 8.95
N ASP A 340 7.36 13.74 9.51
CA ASP A 340 7.69 15.12 9.18
C ASP A 340 7.90 15.32 7.67
N ALA A 341 7.61 16.53 7.18
CA ALA A 341 7.72 16.87 5.76
C ALA A 341 9.13 16.57 5.20
N ALA A 342 10.19 16.93 5.95
CA ALA A 342 11.55 16.67 5.53
C ALA A 342 11.90 15.17 5.38
N ILE A 343 11.27 14.28 6.13
CA ILE A 343 11.41 12.83 5.98
C ILE A 343 10.58 12.36 4.77
N ARG A 344 9.33 12.85 4.62
CA ARG A 344 8.47 12.50 3.49
C ARG A 344 9.09 12.87 2.15
N GLU A 345 9.71 14.04 2.04
CA GLU A 345 10.39 14.52 0.82
C GLU A 345 11.57 13.64 0.40
N LYS A 346 12.22 12.97 1.35
CA LYS A 346 13.30 12.00 1.10
C LYS A 346 12.79 10.58 0.89
N SER A 347 11.52 10.32 1.15
CA SER A 347 10.90 9.00 1.03
C SER A 347 10.36 8.78 -0.38
N GLU A 348 10.26 7.52 -0.81
CA GLU A 348 10.01 7.18 -2.19
C GLU A 348 9.03 6.01 -2.30
N PHE A 349 8.05 6.12 -3.22
CA PHE A 349 7.29 4.94 -3.65
C PHE A 349 8.21 4.00 -4.44
N LEU A 350 8.05 2.70 -4.23
CA LEU A 350 8.80 1.70 -4.98
C LEU A 350 8.25 1.62 -6.41
N GLN A 351 9.03 2.11 -7.37
CA GLN A 351 8.66 2.06 -8.78
C GLN A 351 8.85 0.66 -9.36
N SER A 352 8.07 0.32 -10.38
CA SER A 352 8.30 -0.87 -11.18
C SER A 352 9.67 -0.77 -11.85
N LEU A 353 10.44 -1.86 -11.76
CA LEU A 353 11.73 -1.97 -12.42
C LEU A 353 11.56 -2.55 -13.83
N ASP A 354 12.37 -2.11 -14.78
CA ASP A 354 12.56 -2.85 -16.00
C ASP A 354 13.22 -4.22 -15.71
N ARG A 355 13.19 -5.12 -16.71
CA ARG A 355 13.65 -6.49 -16.53
C ARG A 355 15.13 -6.55 -16.14
N ALA A 356 15.98 -5.77 -16.81
CA ALA A 356 17.42 -5.80 -16.56
C ALA A 356 17.76 -5.32 -15.13
N THR A 357 17.12 -4.25 -14.69
CA THR A 357 17.24 -3.74 -13.32
C THR A 357 16.68 -4.75 -12.30
N ALA A 358 15.52 -5.35 -12.58
CA ALA A 358 14.93 -6.37 -11.70
C ALA A 358 15.85 -7.59 -11.51
N ASP A 359 16.49 -8.04 -12.60
CA ASP A 359 17.46 -9.15 -12.57
C ASP A 359 18.68 -8.80 -11.70
N GLN A 360 19.18 -7.55 -11.74
CA GLN A 360 20.27 -7.10 -10.87
C GLN A 360 19.87 -7.11 -9.37
N TYR A 361 18.67 -6.61 -9.02
CA TYR A 361 18.17 -6.69 -7.64
C TYR A 361 18.02 -8.14 -7.18
N GLN A 362 17.54 -9.02 -8.05
CA GLN A 362 17.40 -10.43 -7.74
C GLN A 362 18.77 -11.12 -7.56
N ALA A 363 19.76 -10.82 -8.40
CA ALA A 363 21.13 -11.34 -8.27
C ALA A 363 21.77 -10.90 -6.94
N LEU A 364 21.64 -9.62 -6.58
CA LEU A 364 22.14 -9.10 -5.30
C LEU A 364 21.46 -9.79 -4.12
N TRP A 365 20.16 -10.04 -4.22
CA TRP A 365 19.40 -10.73 -3.17
C TRP A 365 19.83 -12.19 -3.00
N LEU A 366 19.97 -12.92 -4.10
CA LEU A 366 20.44 -14.31 -4.06
C LEU A 366 21.85 -14.41 -3.47
N HIS A 367 22.76 -13.53 -3.89
CA HIS A 367 24.12 -13.44 -3.34
C HIS A 367 24.09 -13.19 -1.82
N LEU A 368 23.27 -12.26 -1.35
CA LEU A 368 23.09 -11.96 0.05
C LEU A 368 22.62 -13.19 0.84
N ARG A 369 21.65 -13.93 0.29
CA ARG A 369 21.05 -15.10 0.97
C ARG A 369 21.94 -16.33 0.96
N GLN A 370 22.76 -16.51 -0.06
CA GLN A 370 23.75 -17.65 -0.15
C GLN A 370 24.89 -17.48 0.85
N GLY A 371 25.34 -16.27 1.12
CA GLY A 371 26.36 -15.98 2.12
C GLY A 371 25.91 -16.19 3.59
N ALA A 372 24.63 -16.52 3.83
CA ALA A 372 24.07 -16.79 5.15
C ALA A 372 24.14 -18.29 5.55
N THR A 373 24.55 -19.17 4.65
CA THR A 373 24.58 -20.65 4.84
C THR A 373 25.99 -21.20 5.07
N GLY A 374 26.99 -20.33 5.32
CA GLY A 374 28.37 -20.71 5.63
C GLY A 374 28.73 -20.50 7.08
#